data_7fd8386f8803f8b52288aa44e1b9abd1
#
_entry.id   7fd8386f8803f8b52288aa44e1b9abd1
#
_cell.length_a   1.000
_cell.length_b   1.000
_cell.length_c   1.000
_cell.angle_alpha   90.00
_cell.angle_beta   90.00
_cell.angle_gamma   90.00
#
_symmetry.space_group_name_H-M   'P 1'
#
loop_
_entity.id
_entity.type
_entity.pdbx_description
1 polymer ?
#
loop_
_entity_poly.entity_id
_entity_poly.type
_entity_poly.pdbx_seq_one_letter_code
_entity_poly.pdbx_strand_id
1 'polypeptide(L)'
;KYEAFFKDILINEYIYFASKNKKLVRLNQKEQSYIAMWTDEAMAESYLSQHSIDYDKVVRADIDRFVTYELDDLFDEGDEILVNVNNEENGQLVDVIKMTDELMSELDDIRIKEFVKDVAKYDEVYGLTNKNEKNFVMISDDEHQKPHIMPVWSIKNRASKVRDEDFEECEIIEIEGKVFGEWLDKLRDDDKAVA
;
A
#
# COMPACT_ATOMS: atom_id res chain seq x y z
N LYS A 1 2.37 -18.52 6.03
CA LYS A 1 3.42 -17.95 6.92
C LYS A 1 3.65 -16.46 6.66
N TYR A 2 3.49 -15.97 5.41
CA TYR A 2 3.58 -14.56 5.05
C TYR A 2 2.31 -13.76 5.41
N GLU A 3 1.19 -14.42 5.57
CA GLU A 3 -0.13 -13.82 5.77
C GLU A 3 -0.17 -12.86 6.97
N ALA A 4 0.49 -13.21 8.08
CA ALA A 4 0.56 -12.33 9.24
C ALA A 4 1.35 -11.04 8.95
N PHE A 5 2.49 -11.15 8.27
CA PHE A 5 3.31 -10.00 7.89
C PHE A 5 2.57 -9.05 6.95
N PHE A 6 1.96 -9.57 5.89
CA PHE A 6 1.17 -8.77 4.96
C PHE A 6 -0.05 -8.13 5.64
N LYS A 7 -0.74 -8.86 6.50
CA LYS A 7 -1.87 -8.34 7.25
C LYS A 7 -1.46 -7.18 8.16
N ASP A 8 -0.32 -7.29 8.84
CA ASP A 8 0.18 -6.24 9.72
C ASP A 8 0.56 -4.99 8.93
N ILE A 9 1.24 -5.14 7.78
CA ILE A 9 1.55 -4.01 6.89
C ILE A 9 0.27 -3.30 6.43
N LEU A 10 -0.74 -4.06 6.05
CA LEU A 10 -1.98 -3.53 5.49
C LEU A 10 -2.84 -2.83 6.56
N ILE A 11 -2.81 -3.32 7.80
CA ILE A 11 -3.49 -2.68 8.93
C ILE A 11 -2.77 -1.39 9.32
N ASN A 12 -1.45 -1.42 9.40
CA ASN A 12 -0.63 -0.31 9.87
C ASN A 12 -0.35 0.73 8.77
N GLU A 13 -0.47 0.36 7.49
CA GLU A 13 -0.18 1.18 6.31
C GLU A 13 1.30 1.61 6.18
N TYR A 14 2.19 1.09 7.00
CA TYR A 14 3.60 1.44 7.02
C TYR A 14 4.49 0.20 7.13
N ILE A 15 5.70 0.34 6.57
CA ILE A 15 6.80 -0.60 6.74
C ILE A 15 8.01 0.17 7.27
N TYR A 16 8.86 -0.52 8.03
CA TYR A 16 10.02 0.09 8.67
C TYR A 16 11.30 -0.59 8.24
N PHE A 17 12.34 0.18 8.00
CA PHE A 17 13.69 -0.30 7.70
C PHE A 17 14.76 0.63 8.25
N ALA A 18 15.98 0.13 8.47
CA ALA A 18 17.09 0.94 8.95
C ALA A 18 17.82 1.61 7.79
N SER A 19 18.23 2.85 7.99
CA SER A 19 19.01 3.63 7.04
C SER A 19 20.29 4.16 7.69
N LYS A 20 21.37 4.18 6.92
CA LYS A 20 22.63 4.84 7.24
C LYS A 20 23.15 5.57 6.02
N ASN A 21 23.47 6.85 6.18
CA ASN A 21 23.96 7.70 5.08
C ASN A 21 23.02 7.67 3.85
N LYS A 22 21.72 7.68 4.08
CA LYS A 22 20.65 7.58 3.05
C LYS A 22 20.63 6.25 2.27
N LYS A 23 21.30 5.22 2.75
CA LYS A 23 21.28 3.87 2.17
C LYS A 23 20.62 2.91 3.13
N LEU A 24 20.00 1.86 2.59
CA LEU A 24 19.46 0.77 3.39
C LEU A 24 20.57 0.05 4.15
N VAL A 25 20.32 -0.23 5.42
CA VAL A 25 21.21 -1.05 6.24
C VAL A 25 21.01 -2.52 5.89
N ARG A 26 22.11 -3.19 5.56
CA ARG A 26 22.13 -4.63 5.28
C ARG A 26 22.57 -5.39 6.50
N LEU A 27 21.88 -6.48 6.80
CA LEU A 27 22.26 -7.44 7.85
C LEU A 27 23.08 -8.56 7.25
N ASN A 28 24.18 -8.91 7.88
CA ASN A 28 25.03 -10.03 7.46
C ASN A 28 24.77 -11.24 8.34
N GLN A 29 24.29 -12.31 7.74
CA GLN A 29 24.13 -13.60 8.40
C GLN A 29 24.74 -14.71 7.55
N LYS A 30 25.63 -15.53 8.12
CA LYS A 30 26.24 -16.71 7.46
C LYS A 30 26.78 -16.43 6.04
N GLU A 31 27.56 -15.36 5.89
CA GLU A 31 28.14 -14.92 4.62
C GLU A 31 27.16 -14.38 3.56
N GLN A 32 25.89 -14.21 3.92
CA GLN A 32 24.87 -13.58 3.07
C GLN A 32 24.45 -12.24 3.66
N SER A 33 24.09 -11.33 2.77
CA SER A 33 23.60 -9.99 3.10
C SER A 33 22.10 -9.90 2.82
N TYR A 34 21.33 -9.39 3.78
CA TYR A 34 19.90 -9.26 3.72
C TYR A 34 19.49 -7.82 4.04
N ILE A 35 18.36 -7.37 3.47
CA ILE A 35 17.71 -6.15 3.88
C ILE A 35 16.61 -6.53 4.89
N ALA A 36 16.65 -5.93 6.07
CA ALA A 36 15.65 -6.21 7.09
C ALA A 36 14.49 -5.21 7.02
N MET A 37 13.28 -5.73 7.12
CA MET A 37 12.05 -4.96 7.19
C MET A 37 11.19 -5.41 8.36
N TRP A 38 10.49 -4.44 8.97
CA TRP A 38 9.63 -4.66 10.12
C TRP A 38 8.27 -4.01 9.92
N THR A 39 7.26 -4.59 10.53
CA THR A 39 5.91 -4.02 10.62
C THR A 39 5.71 -3.14 11.84
N ASP A 40 6.70 -3.08 12.72
CA ASP A 40 6.68 -2.31 13.97
C ASP A 40 8.03 -1.62 14.21
N GLU A 41 8.00 -0.31 14.52
CA GLU A 41 9.18 0.50 14.73
C GLU A 41 9.97 0.08 15.98
N ALA A 42 9.27 -0.20 17.07
CA ALA A 42 9.92 -0.60 18.32
C ALA A 42 10.63 -1.97 18.20
N MET A 43 10.08 -2.86 17.41
CA MET A 43 10.72 -4.15 17.07
C MET A 43 12.02 -3.91 16.31
N ALA A 44 12.00 -3.01 15.31
CA ALA A 44 13.19 -2.64 14.55
C ALA A 44 14.28 -2.05 15.44
N GLU A 45 13.94 -1.03 16.25
CA GLU A 45 14.88 -0.37 17.15
C GLU A 45 15.47 -1.33 18.18
N SER A 46 14.63 -2.17 18.78
CA SER A 46 15.07 -3.17 19.75
C SER A 46 16.09 -4.15 19.16
N TYR A 47 15.80 -4.66 17.96
CA TYR A 47 16.71 -5.59 17.27
C TYR A 47 18.04 -4.92 16.91
N LEU A 48 18.00 -3.74 16.30
CA LEU A 48 19.18 -3.01 15.87
C LEU A 48 20.10 -2.66 17.04
N SER A 49 19.52 -2.22 18.15
CA SER A 49 20.24 -1.84 19.35
C SER A 49 20.93 -3.04 20.03
N GLN A 50 20.21 -4.16 20.16
CA GLN A 50 20.74 -5.35 20.82
C GLN A 50 21.85 -6.05 20.02
N HIS A 51 21.81 -5.94 18.70
CA HIS A 51 22.82 -6.54 17.82
C HIS A 51 23.94 -5.57 17.44
N SER A 52 23.99 -4.40 18.08
CA SER A 52 25.00 -3.35 17.82
C SER A 52 25.15 -3.01 16.34
N ILE A 53 24.03 -2.98 15.62
CA ILE A 53 24.00 -2.63 14.20
C ILE A 53 24.15 -1.13 14.08
N ASP A 54 25.02 -0.70 13.18
CA ASP A 54 25.30 0.71 12.94
C ASP A 54 24.26 1.30 11.97
N TYR A 55 23.41 2.21 12.45
CA TYR A 55 22.38 2.88 11.68
C TYR A 55 22.17 4.34 12.16
N ASP A 56 21.65 5.20 11.29
CA ASP A 56 21.34 6.58 11.63
C ASP A 56 19.91 6.72 12.15
N LYS A 57 18.97 6.04 11.51
CA LYS A 57 17.54 6.07 11.85
C LYS A 57 16.79 4.87 11.32
N VAL A 58 15.67 4.57 11.96
CA VAL A 58 14.61 3.74 11.41
C VAL A 58 13.72 4.61 10.52
N VAL A 59 13.53 4.21 9.27
CA VAL A 59 12.70 4.90 8.29
C VAL A 59 11.34 4.26 8.26
N ARG A 60 10.30 5.08 8.34
CA ARG A 60 8.92 4.68 8.12
C ARG A 60 8.54 4.99 6.68
N ALA A 61 8.18 4.00 5.91
CA ALA A 61 7.70 4.13 4.55
C ALA A 61 6.20 3.84 4.46
N ASP A 62 5.46 4.69 3.76
CA ASP A 62 4.07 4.42 3.39
C ASP A 62 4.03 3.24 2.41
N ILE A 63 3.15 2.28 2.65
CA ILE A 63 3.13 1.03 1.89
C ILE A 63 2.79 1.23 0.42
N ASP A 64 1.89 2.16 0.10
CA ASP A 64 1.50 2.43 -1.28
C ASP A 64 2.67 3.02 -2.06
N ARG A 65 3.33 4.00 -1.47
CA ARG A 65 4.51 4.63 -2.04
C ARG A 65 5.67 3.64 -2.15
N PHE A 66 5.88 2.84 -1.12
CA PHE A 66 6.93 1.83 -1.09
C PHE A 66 6.79 0.82 -2.22
N VAL A 67 5.60 0.26 -2.41
CA VAL A 67 5.33 -0.73 -3.46
C VAL A 67 5.40 -0.11 -4.86
N THR A 68 4.95 1.14 -5.02
CA THR A 68 4.84 1.78 -6.33
C THR A 68 6.17 2.36 -6.83
N TYR A 69 7.00 2.91 -5.94
CA TYR A 69 8.17 3.69 -6.34
C TYR A 69 9.48 3.27 -5.66
N GLU A 70 9.44 2.88 -4.39
CA GLU A 70 10.67 2.70 -3.61
C GLU A 70 11.26 1.30 -3.76
N LEU A 71 10.46 0.28 -4.07
CA LEU A 71 10.94 -1.09 -4.26
C LEU A 71 11.95 -1.16 -5.42
N ASP A 72 11.64 -0.55 -6.54
CA ASP A 72 12.52 -0.58 -7.72
C ASP A 72 13.81 0.23 -7.52
N ASP A 73 13.74 1.31 -6.73
CA ASP A 73 14.88 2.21 -6.49
C ASP A 73 15.81 1.73 -5.37
N LEU A 74 15.29 1.00 -4.39
CA LEU A 74 16.02 0.60 -3.18
C LEU A 74 16.59 -0.81 -3.24
N PHE A 75 16.04 -1.67 -4.08
CA PHE A 75 16.40 -3.08 -4.15
C PHE A 75 16.94 -3.43 -5.53
N ASP A 76 18.09 -4.07 -5.55
CA ASP A 76 18.62 -4.68 -6.75
C ASP A 76 17.92 -6.03 -7.02
N GLU A 77 17.83 -6.41 -8.29
CA GLU A 77 17.29 -7.70 -8.70
C GLU A 77 18.05 -8.84 -8.00
N GLY A 78 17.31 -9.69 -7.30
CA GLY A 78 17.87 -10.80 -6.53
C GLY A 78 18.19 -10.48 -5.07
N ASP A 79 17.88 -9.28 -4.57
CA ASP A 79 17.94 -8.98 -3.14
C ASP A 79 16.95 -9.84 -2.35
N GLU A 80 17.37 -10.32 -1.19
CA GLU A 80 16.50 -11.00 -0.24
C GLU A 80 16.16 -10.10 0.94
N ILE A 81 14.91 -10.15 1.36
CA ILE A 81 14.39 -9.37 2.49
C ILE A 81 14.19 -10.30 3.68
N LEU A 82 14.69 -9.89 4.84
CA LEU A 82 14.45 -10.56 6.12
C LEU A 82 13.34 -9.79 6.86
N VAL A 83 12.14 -10.38 6.96
CA VAL A 83 10.99 -9.72 7.57
C VAL A 83 10.80 -10.09 9.03
N ASN A 84 10.50 -9.09 9.86
CA ASN A 84 10.20 -9.22 11.28
C ASN A 84 11.22 -10.02 12.08
N VAL A 85 12.52 -9.90 11.73
CA VAL A 85 13.58 -10.46 12.57
C VAL A 85 13.55 -9.75 13.93
N ASN A 86 13.59 -10.53 15.00
CA ASN A 86 13.61 -10.03 16.37
C ASN A 86 14.58 -10.84 17.22
N ASN A 87 14.67 -10.53 18.50
CA ASN A 87 15.62 -11.17 19.39
C ASN A 87 15.32 -12.64 19.73
N GLU A 88 14.11 -13.07 19.47
CA GLU A 88 13.62 -14.43 19.75
C GLU A 88 13.49 -15.26 18.48
N GLU A 89 13.24 -14.60 17.32
CA GLU A 89 12.98 -15.24 16.05
C GLU A 89 13.93 -14.75 14.96
N ASN A 90 14.44 -15.66 14.16
CA ASN A 90 15.39 -15.37 13.07
C ASN A 90 14.77 -14.59 11.89
N GLY A 91 13.50 -14.19 11.97
CA GLY A 91 12.78 -13.58 10.88
C GLY A 91 12.46 -14.57 9.75
N GLN A 92 11.86 -14.06 8.70
CA GLN A 92 11.51 -14.86 7.54
C GLN A 92 12.09 -14.23 6.27
N LEU A 93 12.77 -15.05 5.46
CA LEU A 93 13.30 -14.62 4.17
C LEU A 93 12.20 -14.55 3.12
N VAL A 94 12.22 -13.46 2.36
CA VAL A 94 11.29 -13.19 1.26
C VAL A 94 12.10 -12.67 0.09
N ASP A 95 11.88 -13.23 -1.08
CA ASP A 95 12.40 -12.72 -2.34
C ASP A 95 11.71 -11.39 -2.71
N VAL A 96 12.47 -10.39 -3.15
CA VAL A 96 11.93 -9.04 -3.48
C VAL A 96 10.86 -9.09 -4.56
N ILE A 97 11.11 -9.81 -5.66
CA ILE A 97 10.18 -9.90 -6.78
C ILE A 97 8.88 -10.56 -6.32
N LYS A 98 9.01 -11.68 -5.63
CA LYS A 98 7.88 -12.40 -5.08
C LYS A 98 7.11 -11.59 -4.05
N MET A 99 7.79 -10.84 -3.20
CA MET A 99 7.17 -9.95 -2.24
C MET A 99 6.36 -8.85 -2.94
N THR A 100 6.89 -8.27 -4.01
CA THR A 100 6.18 -7.24 -4.78
C THR A 100 4.89 -7.78 -5.37
N ASP A 101 4.95 -8.91 -6.07
CA ASP A 101 3.80 -9.53 -6.70
C ASP A 101 2.72 -9.94 -5.68
N GLU A 102 3.15 -10.62 -4.61
CA GLU A 102 2.24 -11.04 -3.55
C GLU A 102 1.66 -9.84 -2.78
N LEU A 103 2.47 -8.82 -2.50
CA LEU A 103 2.02 -7.63 -1.78
C LEU A 103 1.00 -6.85 -2.59
N MET A 104 1.21 -6.65 -3.88
CA MET A 104 0.23 -5.97 -4.73
C MET A 104 -1.08 -6.74 -4.81
N SER A 105 -1.02 -8.05 -5.02
CA SER A 105 -2.21 -8.90 -5.09
C SER A 105 -3.00 -8.92 -3.78
N GLU A 106 -2.32 -9.09 -2.65
CA GLU A 106 -2.96 -9.09 -1.32
C GLU A 106 -3.49 -7.71 -0.92
N LEU A 107 -2.80 -6.64 -1.31
CA LEU A 107 -3.26 -5.26 -1.10
C LEU A 107 -4.62 -5.02 -1.76
N ASP A 108 -4.78 -5.43 -3.00
CA ASP A 108 -6.03 -5.25 -3.73
C ASP A 108 -7.17 -6.02 -3.08
N ASP A 109 -6.94 -7.28 -2.72
CA ASP A 109 -7.95 -8.11 -2.05
C ASP A 109 -8.38 -7.53 -0.69
N ILE A 110 -7.44 -7.02 0.09
CA ILE A 110 -7.74 -6.44 1.40
C ILE A 110 -8.40 -5.08 1.25
N ARG A 111 -7.96 -4.23 0.33
CA ARG A 111 -8.64 -2.96 0.04
C ARG A 111 -10.08 -3.17 -0.35
N ILE A 112 -10.37 -4.14 -1.21
CA ILE A 112 -11.75 -4.49 -1.59
C ILE A 112 -12.56 -4.96 -0.36
N LYS A 113 -12.01 -5.85 0.45
CA LYS A 113 -12.67 -6.35 1.67
C LYS A 113 -12.95 -5.24 2.69
N GLU A 114 -11.96 -4.38 2.95
CA GLU A 114 -12.14 -3.25 3.88
C GLU A 114 -13.12 -2.22 3.30
N PHE A 115 -13.07 -1.91 2.02
CA PHE A 115 -14.02 -1.03 1.34
C PHE A 115 -15.47 -1.55 1.54
N VAL A 116 -15.73 -2.81 1.20
CA VAL A 116 -17.05 -3.41 1.36
C VAL A 116 -17.54 -3.36 2.81
N LYS A 117 -16.68 -3.66 3.75
CA LYS A 117 -16.99 -3.61 5.19
C LYS A 117 -17.31 -2.19 5.67
N ASP A 118 -16.53 -1.20 5.26
CA ASP A 118 -16.75 0.20 5.62
C ASP A 118 -18.06 0.72 5.03
N VAL A 119 -18.31 0.46 3.75
CA VAL A 119 -19.56 0.88 3.08
C VAL A 119 -20.77 0.21 3.73
N ALA A 120 -20.69 -1.07 4.08
CA ALA A 120 -21.77 -1.77 4.80
C ALA A 120 -22.03 -1.18 6.19
N LYS A 121 -21.00 -0.63 6.84
CA LYS A 121 -21.10 -0.07 8.19
C LYS A 121 -21.54 1.39 8.21
N TYR A 122 -21.01 2.21 7.31
CA TYR A 122 -21.18 3.66 7.34
C TYR A 122 -22.15 4.19 6.28
N ASP A 123 -22.48 3.38 5.26
CA ASP A 123 -23.33 3.74 4.12
C ASP A 123 -22.81 4.95 3.33
N GLU A 124 -21.52 5.12 3.29
CA GLU A 124 -20.83 6.24 2.64
C GLU A 124 -19.77 5.75 1.66
N VAL A 125 -19.73 6.36 0.48
CA VAL A 125 -18.68 6.20 -0.53
C VAL A 125 -18.25 7.57 -1.00
N TYR A 126 -16.97 7.78 -1.21
CA TYR A 126 -16.40 9.04 -1.66
C TYR A 126 -15.84 8.88 -3.07
N GLY A 127 -16.19 9.80 -3.96
CA GLY A 127 -15.68 9.90 -5.31
C GLY A 127 -15.11 11.28 -5.59
N LEU A 128 -14.54 11.47 -6.76
CA LEU A 128 -14.04 12.77 -7.24
C LEU A 128 -14.85 13.24 -8.42
N THR A 129 -15.15 14.53 -8.44
CA THR A 129 -15.80 15.20 -9.58
C THR A 129 -14.98 16.40 -10.03
N ASN A 130 -15.00 16.66 -11.34
CA ASN A 130 -14.47 17.90 -11.90
C ASN A 130 -15.29 19.10 -11.40
N LYS A 131 -14.62 20.13 -10.87
CA LYS A 131 -15.28 21.36 -10.39
C LYS A 131 -16.16 22.04 -11.44
N ASN A 132 -15.74 21.99 -12.70
CA ASN A 132 -16.39 22.70 -13.78
C ASN A 132 -17.51 21.92 -14.48
N GLU A 133 -17.39 20.60 -14.55
CA GLU A 133 -18.29 19.75 -15.36
C GLU A 133 -19.22 18.88 -14.52
N LYS A 134 -18.98 18.77 -13.21
CA LYS A 134 -19.71 17.90 -12.28
C LYS A 134 -19.75 16.40 -12.70
N ASN A 135 -18.84 16.00 -13.57
CA ASN A 135 -18.68 14.60 -13.96
C ASN A 135 -17.70 13.92 -13.04
N PHE A 136 -17.95 12.63 -12.75
CA PHE A 136 -17.00 11.83 -12.00
C PHE A 136 -15.69 11.65 -12.76
N VAL A 137 -14.60 11.69 -12.00
CA VAL A 137 -13.28 11.37 -12.54
C VAL A 137 -13.27 9.92 -13.01
N MET A 138 -12.81 9.72 -14.23
CA MET A 138 -12.59 8.40 -14.82
C MET A 138 -11.15 8.31 -15.26
N ILE A 139 -10.47 7.26 -14.84
CA ILE A 139 -9.09 6.95 -15.25
C ILE A 139 -9.15 5.99 -16.41
N SER A 140 -8.47 6.31 -17.52
CA SER A 140 -8.38 5.44 -18.68
C SER A 140 -6.97 4.88 -18.84
N ASP A 141 -6.90 3.63 -19.26
CA ASP A 141 -5.67 2.97 -19.70
C ASP A 141 -5.84 2.51 -21.14
N ASP A 142 -5.80 3.49 -22.04
CA ASP A 142 -6.07 3.26 -23.47
C ASP A 142 -4.99 2.37 -24.14
N GLU A 143 -3.76 2.38 -23.61
CA GLU A 143 -2.66 1.55 -24.14
C GLU A 143 -2.91 0.05 -23.94
N HIS A 144 -3.58 -0.33 -22.86
CA HIS A 144 -3.86 -1.73 -22.52
C HIS A 144 -5.30 -2.14 -22.78
N GLN A 145 -6.11 -1.28 -23.41
CA GLN A 145 -7.54 -1.53 -23.70
C GLN A 145 -8.35 -1.97 -22.46
N LYS A 146 -8.00 -1.41 -21.30
CA LYS A 146 -8.71 -1.66 -20.04
C LYS A 146 -9.98 -0.80 -19.95
N PRO A 147 -10.99 -1.23 -19.19
CA PRO A 147 -12.17 -0.39 -18.95
C PRO A 147 -11.78 0.90 -18.23
N HIS A 148 -12.56 1.94 -18.45
CA HIS A 148 -12.42 3.17 -17.67
C HIS A 148 -12.74 2.89 -16.20
N ILE A 149 -11.89 3.40 -15.30
CA ILE A 149 -11.96 3.13 -13.87
C ILE A 149 -12.42 4.39 -13.14
N MET A 150 -13.47 4.28 -12.37
CA MET A 150 -13.93 5.31 -11.44
C MET A 150 -13.25 5.08 -10.08
N PRO A 151 -12.35 5.96 -9.63
CA PRO A 151 -11.74 5.83 -8.31
C PRO A 151 -12.74 6.17 -7.21
N VAL A 152 -12.82 5.32 -6.18
CA VAL A 152 -13.71 5.48 -5.04
C VAL A 152 -13.02 5.09 -3.73
N TRP A 153 -13.47 5.68 -2.63
CA TRP A 153 -12.94 5.44 -1.29
C TRP A 153 -14.07 5.25 -0.28
N SER A 154 -13.87 4.40 0.70
CA SER A 154 -14.75 4.27 1.85
C SER A 154 -14.42 5.27 2.97
N ILE A 155 -13.27 5.94 2.90
CA ILE A 155 -12.79 6.87 3.93
C ILE A 155 -12.45 8.22 3.28
N LYS A 156 -13.13 9.29 3.74
CA LYS A 156 -12.97 10.65 3.21
C LYS A 156 -11.52 11.15 3.24
N ASN A 157 -10.78 10.87 4.31
CA ASN A 157 -9.40 11.31 4.43
C ASN A 157 -8.47 10.70 3.36
N ARG A 158 -8.72 9.46 2.95
CA ARG A 158 -7.97 8.82 1.85
C ARG A 158 -8.28 9.49 0.51
N ALA A 159 -9.58 9.75 0.24
CA ALA A 159 -9.98 10.52 -0.94
C ALA A 159 -9.36 11.91 -0.96
N SER A 160 -9.30 12.60 0.20
CA SER A 160 -8.69 13.93 0.32
C SER A 160 -7.20 13.91 0.00
N LYS A 161 -6.47 12.92 0.51
CA LYS A 161 -5.03 12.77 0.26
C LYS A 161 -4.76 12.61 -1.24
N VAL A 162 -5.43 11.69 -1.89
CA VAL A 162 -5.26 11.45 -3.34
C VAL A 162 -5.68 12.66 -4.17
N ARG A 163 -6.81 13.33 -3.79
CA ARG A 163 -7.20 14.57 -4.45
C ARG A 163 -6.10 15.63 -4.37
N ASP A 164 -5.52 15.85 -3.20
CA ASP A 164 -4.52 16.89 -2.97
C ASP A 164 -3.18 16.59 -3.68
N GLU A 165 -2.88 15.30 -3.90
CA GLU A 165 -1.64 14.87 -4.58
C GLU A 165 -1.80 14.83 -6.11
N ASP A 166 -2.91 14.28 -6.63
CA ASP A 166 -3.03 13.92 -8.05
C ASP A 166 -4.20 14.63 -8.78
N PHE A 167 -5.18 15.18 -8.04
CA PHE A 167 -6.42 15.72 -8.60
C PHE A 167 -6.84 17.06 -7.96
N GLU A 168 -5.91 18.01 -7.84
CA GLU A 168 -6.15 19.30 -7.16
C GLU A 168 -7.36 20.08 -7.72
N GLU A 169 -7.68 19.91 -9.01
CA GLU A 169 -8.82 20.55 -9.68
C GLU A 169 -10.16 19.87 -9.38
N CYS A 170 -10.16 18.79 -8.60
CA CYS A 170 -11.36 18.01 -8.32
C CYS A 170 -11.94 18.31 -6.95
N GLU A 171 -13.22 18.00 -6.80
CA GLU A 171 -13.95 18.05 -5.53
C GLU A 171 -14.31 16.64 -5.08
N ILE A 172 -14.28 16.42 -3.74
CA ILE A 172 -14.75 15.18 -3.17
C ILE A 172 -16.27 15.24 -3.06
N ILE A 173 -16.91 14.19 -3.54
CA ILE A 173 -18.34 13.99 -3.43
C ILE A 173 -18.63 12.74 -2.58
N GLU A 174 -19.60 12.88 -1.69
CA GLU A 174 -20.12 11.77 -0.91
C GLU A 174 -21.33 11.15 -1.64
N ILE A 175 -21.32 9.83 -1.71
CA ILE A 175 -22.36 9.02 -2.34
C ILE A 175 -22.91 8.09 -1.29
N GLU A 176 -24.23 8.03 -1.11
CA GLU A 176 -24.88 7.04 -0.26
C GLU A 176 -24.55 5.63 -0.77
N GLY A 177 -24.18 4.72 0.12
CA GLY A 177 -23.73 3.38 -0.25
C GLY A 177 -24.77 2.59 -1.05
N LYS A 178 -26.06 2.76 -0.71
CA LYS A 178 -27.16 2.17 -1.48
C LYS A 178 -27.22 2.68 -2.91
N VAL A 179 -27.07 3.98 -3.11
CA VAL A 179 -27.05 4.60 -4.44
C VAL A 179 -25.85 4.13 -5.24
N PHE A 180 -24.69 4.04 -4.58
CA PHE A 180 -23.49 3.49 -5.18
C PHE A 180 -23.66 2.03 -5.62
N GLY A 181 -24.31 1.20 -4.80
CA GLY A 181 -24.65 -0.19 -5.16
C GLY A 181 -25.51 -0.28 -6.42
N GLU A 182 -26.49 0.62 -6.59
CA GLU A 182 -27.30 0.69 -7.80
C GLU A 182 -26.48 1.16 -9.03
N TRP A 183 -25.47 1.98 -8.83
CA TRP A 183 -24.58 2.44 -9.89
C TRP A 183 -23.61 1.36 -10.36
N LEU A 184 -23.20 0.43 -9.52
CA LEU A 184 -22.31 -0.65 -9.90
C LEU A 184 -22.88 -1.48 -11.07
N ASP A 185 -24.17 -1.75 -11.08
CA ASP A 185 -24.81 -2.45 -12.19
C ASP A 185 -24.77 -1.66 -13.49
N LYS A 186 -24.99 -0.35 -13.43
CA LYS A 186 -24.92 0.52 -14.60
C LYS A 186 -23.49 0.67 -15.12
N LEU A 187 -22.51 0.81 -14.21
CA LEU A 187 -21.09 0.89 -14.58
C LEU A 187 -20.62 -0.39 -15.27
N ARG A 188 -21.03 -1.55 -14.77
CA ARG A 188 -20.75 -2.85 -15.40
C ARG A 188 -21.35 -2.94 -16.80
N ASP A 189 -22.61 -2.53 -16.98
CA ASP A 189 -23.31 -2.56 -18.25
C ASP A 189 -22.68 -1.60 -19.28
N ASP A 190 -22.03 -0.52 -18.81
CA ASP A 190 -21.28 0.44 -19.62
C ASP A 190 -19.80 0.06 -19.80
N ASP A 191 -19.40 -1.14 -19.44
CA ASP A 191 -18.01 -1.64 -19.49
C ASP A 191 -17.02 -0.75 -18.73
N LYS A 192 -17.44 -0.30 -17.53
CA LYS A 192 -16.64 0.49 -16.62
C LYS A 192 -16.34 -0.28 -15.33
N ALA A 193 -15.26 0.06 -14.68
CA ALA A 193 -14.85 -0.51 -13.40
C ALA A 193 -14.78 0.54 -12.30
N VAL A 194 -14.70 0.09 -11.06
CA VAL A 194 -14.38 0.92 -9.88
C VAL A 194 -13.12 0.39 -9.23
N ALA A 195 -12.31 1.28 -8.63
CA ALA A 195 -11.08 0.93 -7.91
C ALA A 195 -10.89 1.82 -6.68
#